data_e81c2fc7e319e4f5fce2ee3eb81d34b7
#
_entry.id   e81c2fc7e319e4f5fce2ee3eb81d34b7
#
_cell.length_a   1.000
_cell.length_b   1.000
_cell.length_c   1.000
_cell.angle_alpha   90.00
_cell.angle_beta   90.00
_cell.angle_gamma   90.00
#
_symmetry.space_group_name_H-M   'P 1'
#
loop_
_entity.id
_entity.type
_entity.pdbx_description
1 polymer ?
#
loop_
_entity_poly.entity_id
_entity_poly.type
_entity_poly.pdbx_seq_one_letter_code
_entity_poly.pdbx_strand_id
1 'polypeptide(L)'
;MNHKYTLKRNHEIRRLVDKPNKSVGSKYYTVYYQDSKSTKVAVSVSKKLGTAVFRNYQKRITREILRRNFELLRDKKMLVVVKTNSVALSFEAKEKEISRLLNMIERN
;
A
#
# COMPACT_ATOMS: atom_id res chain seq x y z
N MET A 1 4.87 10.60 -4.37
CA MET A 1 5.91 9.57 -4.57
C MET A 1 6.42 9.64 -6.00
N ASN A 2 7.72 9.49 -6.18
CA ASN A 2 8.35 9.57 -7.48
C ASN A 2 8.12 8.30 -8.30
N HIS A 3 8.11 8.44 -9.64
CA HIS A 3 7.91 7.30 -10.55
C HIS A 3 8.87 6.15 -10.33
N LYS A 4 10.10 6.41 -9.96
CA LYS A 4 11.08 5.34 -9.79
C LYS A 4 10.78 4.41 -8.60
N TYR A 5 9.86 4.79 -7.72
CA TYR A 5 9.46 3.97 -6.59
C TYR A 5 8.10 3.29 -6.80
N THR A 6 7.52 3.42 -7.98
CA THR A 6 6.18 2.88 -8.25
C THR A 6 6.27 1.55 -8.99
N LEU A 7 5.57 0.53 -8.48
CA LEU A 7 5.41 -0.73 -9.20
C LEU A 7 4.42 -0.50 -10.33
N LYS A 8 4.86 -0.73 -11.57
CA LYS A 8 4.02 -0.49 -12.75
C LYS A 8 3.70 -1.76 -13.52
N ARG A 9 4.52 -2.80 -13.39
CA ARG A 9 4.36 -4.00 -14.19
C ARG A 9 3.38 -4.96 -13.51
N ASN A 10 2.37 -5.39 -14.25
CA ASN A 10 1.35 -6.28 -13.73
C ASN A 10 1.92 -7.59 -13.20
N HIS A 11 2.95 -8.14 -13.83
CA HIS A 11 3.52 -9.40 -13.37
C HIS A 11 4.25 -9.26 -12.02
N GLU A 12 4.84 -8.09 -11.74
CA GLU A 12 5.46 -7.83 -10.45
C GLU A 12 4.41 -7.74 -9.34
N ILE A 13 3.29 -7.08 -9.64
CA ILE A 13 2.17 -6.97 -8.70
C ILE A 13 1.58 -8.35 -8.44
N ARG A 14 1.38 -9.16 -9.49
CA ARG A 14 0.88 -10.51 -9.35
C ARG A 14 1.77 -11.38 -8.48
N ARG A 15 3.08 -11.24 -8.63
CA ARG A 15 4.01 -12.00 -7.79
C ARG A 15 3.82 -11.73 -6.31
N LEU A 16 3.52 -10.48 -5.97
CA LEU A 16 3.29 -10.12 -4.57
C LEU A 16 2.00 -10.73 -4.02
N VAL A 17 1.02 -11.00 -4.88
CA VAL A 17 -0.28 -11.52 -4.45
C VAL A 17 -0.37 -13.04 -4.59
N ASP A 18 0.11 -13.60 -5.70
CA ASP A 18 -0.08 -15.01 -6.04
C ASP A 18 0.89 -15.95 -5.34
N LYS A 19 2.11 -15.51 -5.04
CA LYS A 19 3.06 -16.36 -4.34
C LYS A 19 2.83 -16.26 -2.84
N PRO A 20 3.29 -17.24 -2.04
CA PRO A 20 3.16 -17.17 -0.59
C PRO A 20 4.08 -16.09 -0.01
N ASN A 21 3.82 -14.87 -0.38
CA ASN A 21 4.54 -13.71 0.12
C ASN A 21 4.01 -13.31 1.47
N LYS A 22 4.79 -12.52 2.17
CA LYS A 22 4.39 -12.01 3.46
C LYS A 22 3.34 -10.92 3.29
N SER A 23 2.43 -10.84 4.24
CA SER A 23 1.42 -9.79 4.25
C SER A 23 1.06 -9.42 5.68
N VAL A 24 0.63 -8.18 5.84
CA VAL A 24 0.00 -7.70 7.07
C VAL A 24 -1.30 -7.03 6.66
N GLY A 25 -2.29 -7.06 7.52
CA GLY A 25 -3.56 -6.47 7.14
C GLY A 25 -4.50 -6.25 8.29
N SER A 26 -5.55 -5.48 7.99
CA SER A 26 -6.63 -5.18 8.92
C SER A 26 -7.91 -5.08 8.11
N LYS A 27 -9.01 -4.66 8.74
CA LYS A 27 -10.25 -4.44 8.01
C LYS A 27 -10.20 -3.22 7.09
N TYR A 28 -9.15 -2.40 7.20
CA TYR A 28 -9.00 -1.15 6.44
C TYR A 28 -8.04 -1.26 5.28
N TYR A 29 -6.92 -1.96 5.46
CA TYR A 29 -5.87 -2.09 4.45
C TYR A 29 -5.23 -3.46 4.53
N THR A 30 -4.66 -3.91 3.41
CA THR A 30 -3.78 -5.07 3.37
C THR A 30 -2.49 -4.65 2.67
N VAL A 31 -1.35 -5.05 3.23
CA VAL A 31 -0.05 -4.75 2.64
C VAL A 31 0.63 -6.07 2.33
N TYR A 32 0.83 -6.34 1.04
CA TYR A 32 1.65 -7.45 0.58
C TYR A 32 3.06 -6.94 0.37
N TYR A 33 4.05 -7.68 0.82
CA TYR A 33 5.42 -7.19 0.72
C TYR A 33 6.43 -8.32 0.52
N GLN A 34 7.58 -7.96 -0.01
CA GLN A 34 8.73 -8.85 -0.09
C GLN A 34 10.00 -8.00 -0.01
N ASP A 35 11.09 -8.61 0.46
CA ASP A 35 12.37 -7.93 0.53
C ASP A 35 12.91 -7.71 -0.88
N SER A 36 13.57 -6.58 -1.09
CA SER A 36 14.08 -6.21 -2.40
C SER A 36 15.27 -5.28 -2.23
N LYS A 37 16.13 -5.24 -3.25
CA LYS A 37 17.24 -4.29 -3.26
C LYS A 37 16.77 -2.89 -3.60
N SER A 38 15.59 -2.75 -4.21
CA SER A 38 15.04 -1.44 -4.55
C SER A 38 13.67 -1.29 -3.90
N THR A 39 13.31 -0.03 -3.62
CA THR A 39 12.02 0.29 -3.04
C THR A 39 11.01 0.53 -4.14
N LYS A 40 9.95 -0.25 -4.18
CA LYS A 40 8.87 -0.12 -5.14
C LYS A 40 7.54 -0.30 -4.42
N VAL A 41 6.59 0.58 -4.71
CA VAL A 41 5.28 0.56 -4.04
C VAL A 41 4.18 0.78 -5.07
N ALA A 42 3.08 0.03 -4.91
CA ALA A 42 1.87 0.21 -5.69
C ALA A 42 0.70 0.32 -4.74
N VAL A 43 -0.34 1.02 -5.17
CA VAL A 43 -1.58 1.15 -4.42
C VAL A 43 -2.72 0.63 -5.30
N SER A 44 -3.51 -0.27 -4.74
CA SER A 44 -4.68 -0.85 -5.42
C SER A 44 -5.95 -0.44 -4.68
N VAL A 45 -6.95 0.01 -5.43
CA VAL A 45 -8.24 0.40 -4.89
C VAL A 45 -9.32 -0.36 -5.64
N SER A 46 -10.15 -1.10 -4.90
CA SER A 46 -11.23 -1.89 -5.49
C SER A 46 -12.26 -1.00 -6.19
N LYS A 47 -12.81 -1.51 -7.29
CA LYS A 47 -13.91 -0.84 -8.00
C LYS A 47 -15.13 -0.64 -7.10
N LYS A 48 -15.26 -1.44 -6.06
CA LYS A 48 -16.36 -1.33 -5.10
C LYS A 48 -16.33 -0.04 -4.29
N LEU A 49 -15.20 0.67 -4.26
CA LEU A 49 -15.08 1.90 -3.50
C LEU A 49 -15.82 3.08 -4.14
N GLY A 50 -16.19 2.99 -5.41
CA GLY A 50 -16.95 4.03 -6.06
C GLY A 50 -16.45 4.38 -7.45
N THR A 51 -16.67 5.64 -7.86
CA THR A 51 -16.29 6.12 -9.19
C THR A 51 -14.78 6.17 -9.38
N ALA A 52 -14.34 6.30 -10.64
CA ALA A 52 -12.93 6.43 -10.95
C ALA A 52 -12.31 7.66 -10.25
N VAL A 53 -13.04 8.77 -10.20
CA VAL A 53 -12.59 10.00 -9.55
C VAL A 53 -12.35 9.74 -8.05
N PHE A 54 -13.31 9.10 -7.39
CA PHE A 54 -13.20 8.80 -5.98
C PHE A 54 -12.05 7.84 -5.69
N ARG A 55 -11.90 6.80 -6.53
CA ARG A 55 -10.81 5.84 -6.39
C ARG A 55 -9.45 6.50 -6.56
N ASN A 56 -9.32 7.40 -7.53
CA ASN A 56 -8.07 8.13 -7.75
C ASN A 56 -7.74 9.01 -6.54
N TYR A 57 -8.75 9.61 -5.94
CA TYR A 57 -8.59 10.40 -4.73
C TYR A 57 -8.05 9.53 -3.58
N GLN A 58 -8.61 8.34 -3.39
CA GLN A 58 -8.13 7.43 -2.35
C GLN A 58 -6.70 6.97 -2.60
N LYS A 59 -6.33 6.73 -3.86
CA LYS A 59 -4.96 6.41 -4.22
C LYS A 59 -4.00 7.53 -3.87
N ARG A 60 -4.40 8.77 -4.15
CA ARG A 60 -3.59 9.96 -3.86
C ARG A 60 -3.34 10.09 -2.36
N ILE A 61 -4.38 9.95 -1.56
CA ILE A 61 -4.26 10.02 -0.10
C ILE A 61 -3.31 8.94 0.40
N THR A 62 -3.49 7.73 -0.06
CA THR A 62 -2.67 6.60 0.36
C THR A 62 -1.20 6.81 -0.01
N ARG A 63 -0.93 7.28 -1.22
CA ARG A 63 0.43 7.58 -1.66
C ARG A 63 1.08 8.65 -0.81
N GLU A 64 0.32 9.68 -0.43
CA GLU A 64 0.83 10.74 0.43
C GLU A 64 1.24 10.20 1.80
N ILE A 65 0.41 9.33 2.36
CA ILE A 65 0.72 8.68 3.64
C ILE A 65 1.98 7.82 3.52
N LEU A 66 2.09 7.05 2.44
CA LEU A 66 3.26 6.20 2.21
C LEU A 66 4.52 7.05 2.04
N ARG A 67 4.42 8.17 1.34
CA ARG A 67 5.54 9.08 1.17
C ARG A 67 6.04 9.60 2.52
N ARG A 68 5.13 9.95 3.41
CA ARG A 68 5.47 10.42 4.76
C ARG A 68 6.15 9.35 5.61
N ASN A 69 5.93 8.09 5.27
CA ASN A 69 6.47 6.95 6.01
C ASN A 69 7.52 6.20 5.19
N PHE A 70 8.22 6.92 4.31
CA PHE A 70 9.14 6.32 3.34
C PHE A 70 10.19 5.41 4.01
N GLU A 71 10.69 5.79 5.18
CA GLU A 71 11.70 4.99 5.89
C GLU A 71 11.20 3.56 6.17
N LEU A 72 9.90 3.40 6.37
CA LEU A 72 9.30 2.09 6.63
C LEU A 72 9.13 1.26 5.36
N LEU A 73 9.32 1.88 4.19
CA LEU A 73 9.18 1.22 2.89
C LEU A 73 10.50 0.73 2.31
N ARG A 74 11.61 1.15 2.90
CA ARG A 74 12.94 0.95 2.30
C ARG A 74 13.26 -0.51 2.08
N ASP A 75 13.87 -0.77 0.90
CA ASP A 75 14.34 -2.10 0.50
C ASP A 75 13.24 -3.15 0.47
N LYS A 76 12.02 -2.73 0.08
CA LYS A 76 10.89 -3.62 -0.05
C LYS A 76 10.06 -3.28 -1.29
N LYS A 77 9.50 -4.33 -1.88
CA LYS A 77 8.43 -4.17 -2.88
C LYS A 77 7.12 -4.40 -2.14
N MET A 78 6.19 -3.47 -2.30
CA MET A 78 4.91 -3.51 -1.58
C MET A 78 3.73 -3.24 -2.49
N LEU A 79 2.61 -3.88 -2.17
CA LEU A 79 1.31 -3.56 -2.73
C LEU A 79 0.37 -3.25 -1.58
N VAL A 80 -0.12 -2.01 -1.51
CA VAL A 80 -1.08 -1.60 -0.50
C VAL A 80 -2.47 -1.66 -1.10
N VAL A 81 -3.34 -2.50 -0.54
CA VAL A 81 -4.72 -2.65 -0.99
C VAL A 81 -5.63 -1.83 -0.06
N VAL A 82 -6.34 -0.87 -0.65
CA VAL A 82 -7.28 -0.02 0.09
C VAL A 82 -8.63 -0.71 0.12
N LYS A 83 -9.11 -1.01 1.32
CA LYS A 83 -10.39 -1.68 1.52
C LYS A 83 -11.51 -0.68 1.76
N THR A 84 -12.73 -1.12 1.51
CA THR A 84 -13.93 -0.28 1.62
C THR A 84 -14.06 0.42 2.97
N ASN A 85 -13.75 -0.28 4.05
CA ASN A 85 -13.89 0.26 5.40
C ASN A 85 -13.00 1.47 5.66
N SER A 86 -11.90 1.62 4.92
CA SER A 86 -10.97 2.75 5.13
C SER A 86 -11.58 4.08 4.74
N VAL A 87 -12.59 4.08 3.88
CA VAL A 87 -13.22 5.30 3.37
C VAL A 87 -13.79 6.17 4.49
N ALA A 88 -14.29 5.54 5.55
CA ALA A 88 -14.88 6.24 6.69
C ALA A 88 -13.84 6.89 7.61
N LEU A 89 -12.56 6.56 7.45
CA LEU A 89 -11.51 7.09 8.32
C LEU A 89 -11.09 8.50 7.89
N SER A 90 -10.77 9.34 8.88
CA SER A 90 -10.12 10.63 8.62
C SER A 90 -8.72 10.39 8.07
N PHE A 91 -8.09 11.44 7.53
CA PHE A 91 -6.72 11.33 7.05
C PHE A 91 -5.78 10.86 8.17
N GLU A 92 -5.93 11.45 9.35
CA GLU A 92 -5.10 11.08 10.50
C GLU A 92 -5.27 9.62 10.90
N ALA A 93 -6.51 9.13 10.91
CA ALA A 93 -6.78 7.73 11.25
C ALA A 93 -6.22 6.79 10.18
N LYS A 94 -6.30 7.19 8.90
CA LYS A 94 -5.70 6.42 7.81
C LYS A 94 -4.19 6.33 7.99
N GLU A 95 -3.56 7.45 8.31
CA GLU A 95 -2.11 7.47 8.51
C GLU A 95 -1.69 6.60 9.68
N LYS A 96 -2.40 6.67 10.79
CA LYS A 96 -2.11 5.83 11.95
C LYS A 96 -2.23 4.35 11.61
N GLU A 97 -3.27 3.98 10.89
CA GLU A 97 -3.50 2.58 10.55
C GLU A 97 -2.44 2.05 9.59
N ILE A 98 -2.11 2.81 8.56
CA ILE A 98 -1.06 2.41 7.61
C ILE A 98 0.28 2.34 8.31
N SER A 99 0.61 3.32 9.12
CA SER A 99 1.86 3.34 9.88
C SER A 99 1.96 2.12 10.80
N ARG A 100 0.86 1.79 11.48
CA ARG A 100 0.82 0.61 12.35
C ARG A 100 1.11 -0.67 11.58
N LEU A 101 0.47 -0.83 10.41
CA LEU A 101 0.69 -2.01 9.57
C LEU A 101 2.12 -2.08 9.06
N LEU A 102 2.69 -0.94 8.63
CA LEU A 102 4.07 -0.90 8.17
C LEU A 102 5.06 -1.26 9.27
N ASN A 103 4.77 -0.86 10.51
CA ASN A 103 5.61 -1.21 11.65
C ASN A 103 5.51 -2.68 12.03
N MET A 104 4.46 -3.37 11.61
CA MET A 104 4.30 -4.81 11.82
C MET A 104 5.12 -5.64 10.83
N ILE A 105 5.60 -5.03 9.76
CA ILE A 105 6.35 -5.73 8.73
C ILE A 105 7.69 -6.17 9.30
N GLU A 106 8.01 -7.45 9.07
CA GLU A 106 9.29 -8.01 9.48
C GLU A 106 10.45 -7.27 8.86
N ARG A 107 11.42 -6.93 9.70
CA ARG A 107 12.64 -6.27 9.25
C ARG A 107 13.84 -7.17 9.54
N ASN A 108 14.48 -7.55 8.50
CA ASN A 108 15.71 -8.33 8.62
C ASN A 108 16.90 -7.43 8.36
#